data_8c0f520b45ec3bff5344a3f82db8c536
#
_entry.id   8c0f520b45ec3bff5344a3f82db8c536
#
_cell.length_a   1.000
_cell.length_b   1.000
_cell.length_c   1.000
_cell.angle_alpha   90.00
_cell.angle_beta   90.00
_cell.angle_gamma   90.00
#
_symmetry.space_group_name_H-M   'P 1'
#
loop_
_entity.id
_entity.type
_entity.pdbx_description
1 polymer ?
#
loop_
_entity_poly.entity_id
_entity_poly.type
_entity_poly.pdbx_seq_one_letter_code
_entity_poly.pdbx_strand_id
1 'polypeptide(L)'
;LRALEVNLSSKITFSKLKSFREKSVIDDYQKFSFAIVPRCKKTFKNQLKERFKKMLESGLIEETKTILELGSEQKIKVLETVGYKQAVDFIKDKISYEEMIELATNATYQLAKRQITWLKKFNLDKTFFSDEDDKVMKILSIIKN
;
A
#
# COMPACT_ATOMS: atom_id res chain seq x y z
N LEU A 1 -7.95 -15.98 -15.05
CA LEU A 1 -9.24 -16.56 -14.64
C LEU A 1 -10.35 -15.55 -14.83
N ARG A 2 -10.37 -14.37 -14.18
CA ARG A 2 -11.47 -13.40 -14.24
C ARG A 2 -11.83 -12.88 -15.64
N ALA A 3 -10.85 -12.75 -16.55
CA ALA A 3 -11.13 -12.38 -17.95
C ALA A 3 -11.88 -13.46 -18.73
N LEU A 4 -11.61 -14.73 -18.42
CA LEU A 4 -12.33 -15.89 -18.98
C LEU A 4 -13.73 -16.03 -18.40
N GLU A 5 -13.90 -15.85 -17.10
CA GLU A 5 -15.20 -15.85 -16.41
C GLU A 5 -16.13 -14.76 -17.00
N VAL A 6 -15.60 -13.54 -17.16
CA VAL A 6 -16.35 -12.44 -17.76
C VAL A 6 -16.72 -12.74 -19.22
N ASN A 7 -15.81 -13.32 -20.00
CA ASN A 7 -16.08 -13.66 -21.40
C ASN A 7 -17.14 -14.77 -21.54
N LEU A 8 -17.11 -15.77 -20.65
CA LEU A 8 -18.09 -16.85 -20.63
C LEU A 8 -19.47 -16.38 -20.15
N SER A 9 -19.53 -15.48 -19.17
CA SER A 9 -20.80 -15.00 -18.61
C SER A 9 -21.47 -13.90 -19.43
N SER A 10 -20.70 -12.99 -20.04
CA SER A 10 -21.24 -11.83 -20.76
C SER A 10 -21.30 -11.98 -22.27
N LYS A 11 -20.68 -13.05 -22.84
CA LYS A 11 -20.46 -13.23 -24.29
C LYS A 11 -19.77 -12.04 -24.99
N ILE A 12 -19.16 -11.15 -24.22
CA ILE A 12 -18.45 -9.96 -24.70
C ILE A 12 -16.98 -10.10 -24.27
N THR A 13 -16.05 -9.80 -25.18
CA THR A 13 -14.63 -9.86 -24.84
C THR A 13 -14.28 -8.81 -23.77
N PHE A 14 -13.40 -9.18 -22.84
CA PHE A 14 -12.96 -8.28 -21.76
C PHE A 14 -12.44 -6.93 -22.27
N SER A 15 -11.84 -6.90 -23.46
CA SER A 15 -11.39 -5.66 -24.14
C SER A 15 -12.55 -4.77 -24.53
N LYS A 16 -13.66 -5.33 -25.04
CA LYS A 16 -14.88 -4.58 -25.37
C LYS A 16 -15.58 -4.08 -24.11
N LEU A 17 -15.68 -4.90 -23.05
CA LEU A 17 -16.22 -4.44 -21.75
C LEU A 17 -15.43 -3.29 -21.16
N LYS A 18 -14.11 -3.29 -21.32
CA LYS A 18 -13.24 -2.20 -20.85
C LYS A 18 -13.43 -0.90 -21.61
N SER A 19 -13.92 -0.95 -22.87
CA SER A 19 -14.25 0.23 -23.66
C SER A 19 -15.66 0.80 -23.38
N PHE A 20 -16.56 -0.02 -22.81
CA PHE A 20 -17.84 0.42 -22.27
C PHE A 20 -17.67 1.05 -20.88
N ARG A 21 -17.01 2.19 -20.84
CA ARG A 21 -16.95 2.99 -19.62
C ARG A 21 -18.17 3.89 -19.57
N GLU A 22 -19.12 3.56 -18.71
CA GLU A 22 -20.17 4.51 -18.35
C GLU A 22 -19.54 5.80 -17.84
N LYS A 23 -20.12 6.95 -18.20
CA LYS A 23 -19.67 8.27 -17.75
C LYS A 23 -19.66 8.26 -16.21
N SER A 24 -18.49 8.44 -15.62
CA SER A 24 -18.37 8.50 -14.17
C SER A 24 -18.85 9.87 -13.68
N VAL A 25 -19.48 9.91 -12.50
CA VAL A 25 -19.90 11.16 -11.84
C VAL A 25 -18.75 12.18 -11.74
N ILE A 26 -17.52 11.68 -11.64
CA ILE A 26 -16.33 12.55 -11.56
C ILE A 26 -15.81 13.04 -12.93
N ASP A 27 -16.41 12.64 -14.05
CA ASP A 27 -15.92 13.05 -15.38
C ASP A 27 -16.29 14.51 -15.70
N ASP A 28 -17.27 15.08 -15.00
CA ASP A 28 -17.65 16.49 -15.12
C ASP A 28 -16.82 17.44 -14.22
N TYR A 29 -15.88 16.91 -13.44
CA TYR A 29 -15.03 17.70 -12.55
C TYR A 29 -13.61 17.81 -13.08
N GLN A 30 -12.99 18.97 -12.85
CA GLN A 30 -11.56 19.14 -13.06
C GLN A 30 -10.80 18.25 -12.07
N LYS A 31 -9.88 17.42 -12.58
CA LYS A 31 -9.14 16.44 -11.80
C LYS A 31 -7.68 16.83 -11.70
N PHE A 32 -7.17 16.83 -10.49
CA PHE A 32 -5.75 17.02 -10.23
C PHE A 32 -5.18 15.75 -9.60
N SER A 33 -4.07 15.27 -10.14
CA SER A 33 -3.44 14.02 -9.70
C SER A 33 -2.01 14.28 -9.25
N PHE A 34 -1.74 14.09 -7.97
CA PHE A 34 -0.44 14.32 -7.39
C PHE A 34 0.13 13.03 -6.78
N ALA A 35 1.45 12.88 -6.82
CA ALA A 35 2.13 11.84 -6.07
C ALA A 35 3.11 12.46 -5.07
N ILE A 36 3.22 11.84 -3.89
CA ILE A 36 4.25 12.16 -2.91
C ILE A 36 5.13 10.92 -2.77
N VAL A 37 6.42 11.07 -3.05
CA VAL A 37 7.37 9.96 -3.06
C VAL A 37 8.60 10.26 -2.18
N PRO A 38 9.26 9.25 -1.62
CA PRO A 38 10.50 9.46 -0.88
C PRO A 38 11.63 9.88 -1.82
N ARG A 39 12.45 10.87 -1.43
CA ARG A 39 13.63 11.32 -2.18
C ARG A 39 14.80 10.34 -2.03
N CYS A 40 15.10 9.96 -0.80
CA CYS A 40 16.25 9.13 -0.46
C CYS A 40 15.83 7.75 0.04
N LYS A 41 16.33 6.70 -0.62
CA LYS A 41 16.03 5.30 -0.28
C LYS A 41 16.48 4.93 1.15
N LYS A 42 17.67 5.39 1.57
CA LYS A 42 18.24 5.08 2.89
C LYS A 42 17.40 5.69 4.01
N THR A 43 17.11 6.98 3.91
CA THR A 43 16.27 7.69 4.88
C THR A 43 14.88 7.08 4.96
N PHE A 44 14.29 6.75 3.81
CA PHE A 44 12.98 6.12 3.75
C PHE A 44 12.98 4.74 4.43
N LYS A 45 13.99 3.91 4.18
CA LYS A 45 14.10 2.60 4.84
C LYS A 45 14.21 2.74 6.36
N ASN A 46 14.98 3.72 6.84
CA ASN A 46 15.08 4.01 8.28
C ASN A 46 13.73 4.47 8.87
N GLN A 47 12.99 5.33 8.17
CA GLN A 47 11.63 5.74 8.59
C GLN A 47 10.67 4.55 8.70
N LEU A 48 10.73 3.60 7.75
CA LEU A 48 9.94 2.37 7.81
C LEU A 48 10.30 1.51 9.02
N LYS A 49 11.60 1.39 9.33
CA LYS A 49 12.08 0.67 10.51
C LYS A 49 11.56 1.30 11.80
N GLU A 50 11.69 2.61 11.95
CA GLU A 50 11.22 3.33 13.14
C GLU A 50 9.69 3.27 13.26
N ARG A 51 8.96 3.36 12.15
CA ARG A 51 7.51 3.17 12.14
C ARG A 51 7.12 1.77 12.65
N PHE A 52 7.82 0.73 12.21
CA PHE A 52 7.51 -0.63 12.63
C PHE A 52 7.81 -0.84 14.12
N LYS A 53 8.91 -0.29 14.63
CA LYS A 53 9.20 -0.30 16.08
C LYS A 53 8.09 0.35 16.90
N LYS A 54 7.60 1.53 16.48
CA LYS A 54 6.46 2.18 17.12
C LYS A 54 5.19 1.33 17.11
N MET A 55 4.93 0.57 16.06
CA MET A 55 3.81 -0.37 16.01
C MET A 55 3.99 -1.50 17.02
N LEU A 56 5.21 -2.02 17.21
CA LEU A 56 5.52 -3.02 18.23
C LEU A 56 5.31 -2.45 19.64
N GLU A 57 5.79 -1.24 19.91
CA GLU A 57 5.58 -0.51 21.17
C GLU A 57 4.09 -0.24 21.46
N SER A 58 3.28 -0.09 20.41
CA SER A 58 1.83 0.11 20.50
C SER A 58 1.02 -1.17 20.63
N GLY A 59 1.67 -2.34 20.76
CA GLY A 59 1.01 -3.61 21.06
C GLY A 59 0.71 -4.50 19.85
N LEU A 60 1.45 -4.35 18.73
CA LEU A 60 1.24 -5.17 17.53
C LEU A 60 1.36 -6.69 17.82
N ILE A 61 2.24 -7.09 18.73
CA ILE A 61 2.42 -8.52 19.07
C ILE A 61 1.17 -9.04 19.80
N GLU A 62 0.66 -8.31 20.78
CA GLU A 62 -0.53 -8.65 21.57
C GLU A 62 -1.77 -8.70 20.69
N GLU A 63 -1.92 -7.73 19.81
CA GLU A 63 -2.99 -7.70 18.80
C GLU A 63 -2.90 -8.94 17.89
N THR A 64 -1.72 -9.29 17.42
CA THR A 64 -1.49 -10.46 16.56
C THR A 64 -1.86 -11.77 17.28
N LYS A 65 -1.51 -11.91 18.57
CA LYS A 65 -1.91 -13.06 19.39
C LYS A 65 -3.43 -13.18 19.51
N THR A 66 -4.10 -12.08 19.81
CA THR A 66 -5.58 -12.02 19.90
C THR A 66 -6.24 -12.44 18.58
N ILE A 67 -5.70 -11.97 17.43
CA ILE A 67 -6.21 -12.36 16.11
C ILE A 67 -6.00 -13.85 15.83
N LEU A 68 -4.86 -14.42 16.24
CA LEU A 68 -4.56 -15.85 16.10
C LEU A 68 -5.56 -16.72 16.90
N GLU A 69 -5.88 -16.31 18.12
CA GLU A 69 -6.82 -17.03 19.01
C GLU A 69 -8.26 -17.01 18.47
N LEU A 70 -8.65 -15.95 17.78
CA LEU A 70 -10.01 -15.78 17.26
C LEU A 70 -10.36 -16.64 16.03
N GLY A 71 -9.40 -17.24 15.35
CA GLY A 71 -9.50 -18.38 14.43
C GLY A 71 -10.47 -18.34 13.25
N SER A 72 -10.92 -17.17 12.75
CA SER A 72 -11.80 -17.09 11.57
C SER A 72 -11.02 -16.97 10.26
N GLU A 73 -11.55 -17.52 9.14
CA GLU A 73 -10.91 -17.47 7.81
C GLU A 73 -10.55 -16.05 7.32
N GLN A 74 -11.41 -15.06 7.64
CA GLN A 74 -11.15 -13.65 7.28
C GLN A 74 -9.96 -13.06 8.05
N LYS A 75 -9.70 -13.50 9.27
CA LYS A 75 -8.60 -13.07 10.12
C LYS A 75 -7.28 -13.66 9.69
N ILE A 76 -7.29 -14.88 9.13
CA ILE A 76 -6.08 -15.50 8.55
C ILE A 76 -5.50 -14.63 7.43
N LYS A 77 -6.34 -14.01 6.57
CA LYS A 77 -5.88 -13.12 5.48
C LYS A 77 -5.18 -11.86 6.00
N VAL A 78 -5.61 -11.32 7.14
CA VAL A 78 -4.95 -10.17 7.78
C VAL A 78 -3.54 -10.55 8.25
N LEU A 79 -3.40 -11.74 8.82
CA LEU A 79 -2.12 -12.27 9.32
C LEU A 79 -1.08 -12.53 8.21
N GLU A 80 -1.50 -12.63 6.94
CA GLU A 80 -0.60 -12.74 5.79
C GLU A 80 -0.07 -11.38 5.32
N THR A 81 -0.59 -10.28 5.84
CA THR A 81 -0.15 -8.94 5.45
C THR A 81 1.21 -8.59 6.07
N VAL A 82 1.89 -7.65 5.42
CA VAL A 82 3.21 -7.18 5.89
C VAL A 82 3.08 -6.58 7.29
N GLY A 83 3.97 -6.97 8.18
CA GLY A 83 3.97 -6.63 9.60
C GLY A 83 3.37 -7.75 10.44
N TYR A 84 2.12 -8.11 10.22
CA TYR A 84 1.48 -9.23 10.92
C TYR A 84 2.15 -10.58 10.63
N LYS A 85 2.47 -10.85 9.37
CA LYS A 85 3.17 -12.09 8.99
C LYS A 85 4.47 -12.28 9.78
N GLN A 86 5.28 -11.22 9.90
CA GLN A 86 6.52 -11.27 10.65
C GLN A 86 6.28 -11.40 12.16
N ALA A 87 5.23 -10.75 12.69
CA ALA A 87 4.84 -10.92 14.09
C ALA A 87 4.36 -12.35 14.38
N VAL A 88 3.63 -12.98 13.46
CA VAL A 88 3.24 -14.41 13.57
C VAL A 88 4.47 -15.32 13.58
N ASP A 89 5.44 -15.08 12.70
CA ASP A 89 6.66 -15.91 12.66
C ASP A 89 7.49 -15.73 13.93
N PHE A 90 7.52 -14.54 14.52
CA PHE A 90 8.13 -14.29 15.83
C PHE A 90 7.37 -14.99 16.99
N ILE A 91 6.03 -14.88 17.04
CA ILE A 91 5.19 -15.54 18.05
C ILE A 91 5.36 -17.07 18.03
N LYS A 92 5.65 -17.62 16.85
CA LYS A 92 5.89 -19.06 16.63
C LYS A 92 7.37 -19.46 16.81
N ASP A 93 8.19 -18.61 17.39
CA ASP A 93 9.63 -18.83 17.64
C ASP A 93 10.45 -19.22 16.39
N LYS A 94 9.98 -18.79 15.18
CA LYS A 94 10.69 -19.07 13.93
C LYS A 94 11.80 -18.08 13.62
N ILE A 95 11.68 -16.85 14.12
CA ILE A 95 12.61 -15.76 13.91
C ILE A 95 12.82 -14.99 15.21
N SER A 96 13.98 -14.36 15.37
CA SER A 96 14.27 -13.47 16.49
C SER A 96 13.51 -12.13 16.37
N TYR A 97 13.51 -11.36 17.45
CA TYR A 97 12.91 -10.02 17.48
C TYR A 97 13.59 -9.07 16.48
N GLU A 98 14.91 -9.13 16.39
CA GLU A 98 15.70 -8.34 15.45
C GLU A 98 15.41 -8.71 14.00
N GLU A 99 15.34 -10.01 13.71
CA GLU A 99 14.97 -10.52 12.38
C GLU A 99 13.55 -10.10 11.99
N MET A 100 12.60 -10.14 12.92
CA MET A 100 11.23 -9.67 12.69
C MET A 100 11.23 -8.21 12.21
N ILE A 101 11.96 -7.32 12.90
CA ILE A 101 12.06 -5.90 12.53
C ILE A 101 12.68 -5.75 11.13
N GLU A 102 13.76 -6.48 10.86
CA GLU A 102 14.44 -6.39 9.57
C GLU A 102 13.57 -6.90 8.42
N LEU A 103 12.96 -8.06 8.58
CA LEU A 103 12.09 -8.67 7.58
C LEU A 103 10.85 -7.82 7.30
N ALA A 104 10.19 -7.27 8.34
CA ALA A 104 9.04 -6.37 8.18
C ALA A 104 9.44 -5.08 7.46
N THR A 105 10.59 -4.49 7.82
CA THR A 105 11.12 -3.30 7.15
C THR A 105 11.39 -3.57 5.67
N ASN A 106 12.04 -4.68 5.35
CA ASN A 106 12.36 -5.07 3.98
C ASN A 106 11.10 -5.34 3.17
N ALA A 107 10.12 -6.07 3.72
CA ALA A 107 8.86 -6.36 3.06
C ALA A 107 8.06 -5.09 2.77
N THR A 108 7.98 -4.16 3.73
CA THR A 108 7.33 -2.85 3.57
C THR A 108 8.04 -2.02 2.49
N TYR A 109 9.37 -2.01 2.48
CA TYR A 109 10.15 -1.31 1.47
C TYR A 109 9.90 -1.87 0.06
N GLN A 110 9.82 -3.20 -0.10
CA GLN A 110 9.50 -3.82 -1.39
C GLN A 110 8.06 -3.50 -1.83
N LEU A 111 7.11 -3.45 -0.90
CA LEU A 111 5.74 -3.00 -1.19
C LEU A 111 5.73 -1.56 -1.70
N ALA A 112 6.41 -0.65 -1.03
CA ALA A 112 6.52 0.75 -1.44
C ALA A 112 7.19 0.91 -2.82
N LYS A 113 8.24 0.12 -3.13
CA LYS A 113 8.84 0.10 -4.47
C LYS A 113 7.82 -0.26 -5.55
N ARG A 114 6.98 -1.29 -5.31
CA ARG A 114 5.92 -1.67 -6.26
C ARG A 114 4.89 -0.54 -6.43
N GLN A 115 4.50 0.13 -5.34
CA GLN A 115 3.59 1.28 -5.39
C GLN A 115 4.18 2.43 -6.20
N ILE A 116 5.44 2.80 -5.99
CA ILE A 116 6.13 3.85 -6.75
C ILE A 116 6.22 3.47 -8.25
N THR A 117 6.51 2.21 -8.55
CA THR A 117 6.54 1.72 -9.94
C THR A 117 5.16 1.79 -10.59
N TRP A 118 4.12 1.48 -9.82
CA TRP A 118 2.74 1.56 -10.29
C TRP A 118 2.30 3.01 -10.53
N LEU A 119 2.67 3.96 -9.65
CA LEU A 119 2.41 5.38 -9.81
C LEU A 119 2.95 5.96 -11.14
N LYS A 120 4.05 5.42 -11.67
CA LYS A 120 4.59 5.82 -12.98
C LYS A 120 3.65 5.56 -14.16
N LYS A 121 2.61 4.75 -13.99
CA LYS A 121 1.60 4.44 -15.02
C LYS A 121 0.46 5.47 -15.05
N PHE A 122 0.38 6.35 -14.07
CA PHE A 122 -0.62 7.41 -14.01
C PHE A 122 -0.10 8.68 -14.68
N ASN A 123 -1.01 9.38 -15.33
CA ASN A 123 -0.74 10.74 -15.78
C ASN A 123 -0.88 11.67 -14.56
N LEU A 124 0.23 12.05 -13.98
CA LEU A 124 0.29 12.90 -12.80
C LEU A 124 0.57 14.35 -13.20
N ASP A 125 -0.19 15.29 -12.65
CA ASP A 125 0.05 16.71 -12.83
C ASP A 125 1.39 17.13 -12.22
N LYS A 126 1.70 16.57 -11.05
CA LYS A 126 3.01 16.81 -10.41
C LYS A 126 3.36 15.71 -9.39
N THR A 127 4.66 15.51 -9.23
CA THR A 127 5.22 14.67 -8.16
C THR A 127 6.02 15.54 -7.20
N PHE A 128 5.79 15.34 -5.91
CA PHE A 128 6.48 16.00 -4.79
C PHE A 128 7.32 14.98 -4.03
N PHE A 129 8.33 15.48 -3.32
CA PHE A 129 9.06 14.63 -2.37
C PHE A 129 8.48 14.76 -0.96
N SER A 130 8.53 13.67 -0.21
CA SER A 130 7.95 13.61 1.16
C SER A 130 8.62 14.58 2.14
N ASP A 131 9.86 14.97 1.89
CA ASP A 131 10.68 15.91 2.67
C ASP A 131 10.55 17.38 2.24
N GLU A 132 9.67 17.71 1.29
CA GLU A 132 9.37 19.11 0.95
C GLU A 132 8.39 19.71 1.96
N ASP A 133 8.79 20.78 2.65
CA ASP A 133 7.95 21.41 3.68
C ASP A 133 6.78 22.19 3.08
N ASP A 134 6.96 22.77 1.90
CA ASP A 134 5.99 23.65 1.22
C ASP A 134 5.07 22.91 0.22
N LYS A 135 5.11 21.56 0.18
CA LYS A 135 4.33 20.75 -0.79
C LYS A 135 2.82 21.02 -0.75
N VAL A 136 2.26 21.26 0.44
CA VAL A 136 0.82 21.55 0.59
C VAL A 136 0.48 22.88 -0.07
N MET A 137 1.28 23.93 0.17
CA MET A 137 1.06 25.24 -0.44
C MET A 137 1.20 25.18 -1.97
N LYS A 138 2.17 24.42 -2.47
CA LYS A 138 2.36 24.21 -3.91
C LYS A 138 1.17 23.46 -4.54
N ILE A 139 0.63 22.45 -3.87
CA ILE A 139 -0.57 21.73 -4.33
C ILE A 139 -1.76 22.70 -4.40
N LEU A 140 -2.00 23.46 -3.32
CA LEU A 140 -3.09 24.43 -3.27
C LEU A 140 -2.97 25.52 -4.35
N SER A 141 -1.78 25.99 -4.68
CA SER A 141 -1.56 26.94 -5.74
C SER A 141 -1.89 26.40 -7.13
N ILE A 142 -1.66 25.10 -7.37
CA ILE A 142 -2.00 24.44 -8.64
C ILE A 142 -3.52 24.27 -8.78
N ILE A 143 -4.21 23.95 -7.68
CA ILE A 143 -5.66 23.76 -7.69
C ILE A 143 -6.45 25.07 -7.87
N LYS A 144 -5.88 26.18 -7.41
CA LYS A 144 -6.52 27.51 -7.46
C LYS A 144 -6.35 28.25 -8.79
N ASN A 145 -5.41 27.82 -9.63
CA ASN A 145 -5.17 28.34 -10.98
C ASN A 145 -5.96 27.55 -12.01
#